data_eb2c41554e5d29b601c7bf8354890353
#
_entry.id   eb2c41554e5d29b601c7bf8354890353
#
_cell.length_a   1.000
_cell.length_b   1.000
_cell.length_c   1.000
_cell.angle_alpha   90.00
_cell.angle_beta   90.00
_cell.angle_gamma   90.00
#
_symmetry.space_group_name_H-M   'P 1'
#
loop_
_entity.id
_entity.type
_entity.pdbx_description
1 polymer ?
#
loop_
_entity_poly.entity_id
_entity_poly.type
_entity_poly.pdbx_seq_one_letter_code
_entity_poly.pdbx_strand_id
1 'polypeptide(L)' 'MTKQIPSINAPGALGIYDGQDRAGTVIRQDGEFFAFDAAGKCIGTFDTQIEATRKIPPVKARETAP' A
#
# COMPACT_ATOMS: atom_id res chain seq x y z
N MET A 1 7.96 17.61 14.48
CA MET A 1 7.71 16.23 14.92
C MET A 1 7.68 15.28 13.75
N THR A 2 8.24 14.11 13.96
CA THR A 2 8.30 13.13 12.89
C THR A 2 6.96 12.41 12.77
N LYS A 3 6.43 12.32 11.55
CA LYS A 3 5.21 11.59 11.31
C LYS A 3 5.50 10.10 11.35
N GLN A 4 4.71 9.37 12.09
CA GLN A 4 4.88 7.93 12.19
C GLN A 4 4.15 7.23 11.05
N ILE A 5 4.82 6.23 10.48
CA ILE A 5 4.19 5.40 9.46
C ILE A 5 3.27 4.41 10.17
N PRO A 6 2.00 4.32 9.76
CA PRO A 6 1.06 3.40 10.41
C PRO A 6 1.43 1.95 10.15
N SER A 7 0.97 1.09 11.05
CA SER A 7 1.14 -0.35 10.88
C SER A 7 0.20 -0.87 9.80
N ILE A 8 0.66 -1.82 9.02
CA ILE A 8 -0.21 -2.44 8.00
C ILE A 8 -1.35 -3.21 8.63
N ASN A 9 -1.29 -3.43 9.94
CA ASN A 9 -2.38 -4.09 10.66
C ASN A 9 -3.27 -3.10 11.39
N ALA A 10 -3.10 -1.81 11.15
CA ALA A 10 -3.89 -0.79 11.81
C ALA A 10 -5.35 -0.86 11.38
N PRO A 11 -6.28 -0.43 12.25
CA PRO A 11 -7.68 -0.35 11.85
C PRO A 11 -7.82 0.56 10.63
N GLY A 12 -8.66 0.17 9.69
CA GLY A 12 -8.86 0.93 8.47
C GLY A 12 -7.90 0.63 7.36
N ALA A 13 -6.97 -0.32 7.58
CA ALA A 13 -6.08 -0.73 6.51
C ALA A 13 -6.88 -1.43 5.41
N LEU A 14 -6.63 -1.02 4.16
CA LEU A 14 -7.32 -1.57 3.02
C LEU A 14 -6.36 -2.44 2.22
N GLY A 15 -6.69 -3.73 2.12
CA GLY A 15 -5.89 -4.64 1.31
C GLY A 15 -6.13 -4.42 -0.17
N ILE A 16 -5.07 -4.33 -0.93
CA ILE A 16 -5.16 -4.19 -2.39
C ILE A 16 -4.77 -5.53 -2.99
N TYR A 17 -5.68 -6.10 -3.77
CA TYR A 17 -5.50 -7.43 -4.31
C TYR A 17 -5.36 -7.42 -5.82
N ASP A 18 -4.53 -8.33 -6.32
CA ASP A 18 -4.40 -8.61 -7.74
C ASP A 18 -4.82 -10.06 -7.90
N GLY A 19 -6.08 -10.26 -8.28
CA GLY A 19 -6.66 -11.59 -8.27
C GLY A 19 -6.85 -12.07 -6.86
N GLN A 20 -6.25 -13.19 -6.50
CA GLN A 20 -6.34 -13.75 -5.16
C GLN A 20 -5.14 -13.35 -4.29
N ASP A 21 -4.16 -12.68 -4.87
CA ASP A 21 -2.94 -12.34 -4.17
C ASP A 21 -2.98 -10.90 -3.69
N ARG A 22 -2.52 -10.70 -2.47
CA ARG A 22 -2.47 -9.36 -1.91
C ARG A 22 -1.27 -8.63 -2.47
N ALA A 23 -1.54 -7.57 -3.23
CA ALA A 23 -0.49 -6.77 -3.84
C ALA A 23 0.09 -5.76 -2.85
N GLY A 24 -0.71 -5.32 -1.90
CA GLY A 24 -0.23 -4.35 -0.94
C GLY A 24 -1.33 -3.87 -0.03
N THR A 25 -1.10 -2.76 0.63
CA THR A 25 -2.05 -2.20 1.59
C THR A 25 -2.04 -0.69 1.47
N VAL A 26 -3.20 -0.07 1.66
CA VAL A 26 -3.32 1.38 1.73
C VAL A 26 -3.94 1.72 3.08
N ILE A 27 -3.33 2.66 3.78
CA ILE A 27 -3.83 3.09 5.09
C ILE A 27 -4.02 4.61 5.06
N ARG A 28 -5.21 5.04 5.47
CA ARG A 28 -5.49 6.46 5.59
C ARG A 28 -5.15 6.91 7.01
N GLN A 29 -4.35 7.96 7.12
CA GLN A 29 -3.98 8.53 8.41
C GLN A 29 -3.73 10.02 8.25
N ASP A 30 -4.39 10.83 9.07
CA ASP A 30 -4.19 12.28 9.08
C ASP A 30 -4.40 12.92 7.70
N GLY A 31 -5.39 12.44 6.98
CA GLY A 31 -5.71 12.99 5.67
C GLY A 31 -4.79 12.57 4.55
N GLU A 32 -3.86 11.67 4.84
CA GLU A 32 -2.95 11.15 3.84
C GLU A 32 -3.14 9.66 3.67
N PHE A 33 -2.72 9.16 2.53
CA PHE A 33 -2.82 7.73 2.24
C PHE A 33 -1.42 7.15 2.13
N PHE A 34 -1.16 6.15 2.96
CA PHE A 34 0.13 5.45 2.96
C PHE A 34 -0.01 4.17 2.16
N ALA A 35 0.86 3.97 1.18
CA ALA A 35 0.84 2.76 0.37
C ALA A 35 1.97 1.84 0.80
N PHE A 36 1.65 0.55 0.91
CA PHE A 36 2.63 -0.47 1.29
C PHE A 36 2.60 -1.58 0.26
N ASP A 37 3.75 -2.16 -0.03
CA ASP A 37 3.84 -3.27 -0.96
C ASP A 37 3.47 -4.59 -0.26
N ALA A 38 3.56 -5.70 -0.99
CA ALA A 38 3.18 -7.00 -0.45
C ALA A 38 4.07 -7.43 0.71
N ALA A 39 5.28 -6.92 0.77
CA ALA A 39 6.19 -7.24 1.87
C ALA A 39 5.93 -6.37 3.10
N GLY A 40 5.01 -5.40 2.99
CA GLY A 40 4.71 -4.51 4.09
C GLY A 40 5.62 -3.29 4.16
N LYS A 41 6.37 -3.05 3.09
CA LYS A 41 7.28 -1.91 3.04
C LYS A 41 6.54 -0.69 2.53
N CYS A 42 6.72 0.45 3.18
CA CYS A 42 6.06 1.68 2.78
C CYS A 42 6.63 2.19 1.46
N ILE A 43 5.73 2.36 0.48
CA ILE A 43 6.11 2.87 -0.83
C ILE A 43 6.14 4.40 -0.81
N GLY A 44 5.20 5.01 -0.10
CA GLY A 44 5.13 6.46 -0.02
C GLY A 44 3.79 6.93 0.49
N THR A 45 3.61 8.24 0.49
CA THR A 45 2.37 8.89 0.90
C THR A 45 1.75 9.60 -0.29
N PHE A 46 0.43 9.63 -0.33
CA PHE A 46 -0.30 10.19 -1.46
C PHE A 46 -1.51 10.96 -0.96
N ASP A 47 -2.02 11.86 -1.79
CA ASP A 47 -3.17 12.69 -1.42
C ASP A 47 -4.48 11.95 -1.59
N THR A 48 -4.52 10.95 -2.44
CA THR A 48 -5.75 10.20 -2.70
C THR A 48 -5.49 8.71 -2.65
N GLN A 49 -6.56 7.96 -2.38
CA GLN A 49 -6.47 6.51 -2.37
C GLN A 49 -6.16 5.96 -3.75
N ILE A 50 -6.69 6.61 -4.78
CA ILE A 50 -6.45 6.16 -6.15
C ILE A 50 -4.98 6.25 -6.49
N GLU A 51 -4.33 7.34 -6.12
CA GLU A 51 -2.91 7.50 -6.38
C GLU A 51 -2.10 6.47 -5.60
N ALA A 52 -2.45 6.26 -4.33
CA ALA A 52 -1.75 5.29 -3.51
C ALA A 52 -1.86 3.90 -4.11
N THR A 53 -3.08 3.54 -4.55
CA THR A 53 -3.31 2.23 -5.14
C THR A 53 -2.51 2.05 -6.43
N ARG A 54 -2.44 3.09 -7.23
CA ARG A 54 -1.71 3.00 -8.51
C ARG A 54 -0.22 2.79 -8.33
N LYS A 55 0.33 3.24 -7.22
CA LYS A 55 1.76 3.11 -6.98
C LYS A 55 2.14 1.73 -6.44
N ILE A 56 1.16 0.95 -6.02
CA ILE A 56 1.43 -0.41 -5.58
C ILE A 56 1.59 -1.29 -6.82
N PRO A 57 2.78 -1.90 -7.01
CA PRO A 57 2.99 -2.72 -8.20
C PRO A 57 2.13 -3.98 -8.16
N PRO A 58 1.62 -4.42 -9.30
CA PRO A 58 0.84 -5.66 -9.34
C PRO A 58 1.72 -6.85 -9.02
N VAL A 59 1.09 -7.88 -8.46
CA VAL A 59 1.83 -9.09 -8.09
C VAL A 59 2.51 -9.70 -9.32
N LYS A 60 1.81 -9.72 -10.46
CA LYS A 60 2.36 -10.29 -11.66
C LYS A 60 3.61 -9.60 -12.15
N ALA A 61 3.70 -8.29 -11.94
CA ALA A 61 4.89 -7.56 -12.37
C ALA A 61 6.12 -7.98 -11.58
N ARG A 62 5.91 -8.37 -10.32
CA ARG A 62 7.03 -8.81 -9.50
C ARG A 62 7.41 -10.25 -9.77
N GLU A 63 6.49 -11.01 -10.34
CA GLU A 63 6.73 -12.41 -10.66
C GLU A 63 7.28 -12.62 -12.04
N THR A 64 7.60 -11.56 -12.73
CA THR A 64 8.08 -11.67 -14.10
C THR A 64 9.50 -12.15 -14.19
N ALA A 65 10.10 -12.52 -13.12
CA ALA A 65 11.43 -13.11 -13.18
C ALA A 65 11.38 -14.33 -14.11
N PRO A 66 12.31 -14.44 -15.01
CA PRO A 66 12.34 -15.55 -15.93
C PRO A 66 12.63 -16.85 -15.23
#